data_fb09079200c1d796096bb1b610f56be9
#
_entry.id   fb09079200c1d796096bb1b610f56be9
#
_cell.length_a   1.000
_cell.length_b   1.000
_cell.length_c   1.000
_cell.angle_alpha   90.00
_cell.angle_beta   90.00
_cell.angle_gamma   90.00
#
_symmetry.space_group_name_H-M   'P 1'
#
loop_
_entity.id
_entity.type
_entity.pdbx_description
1 polymer ?
#
loop_
_entity_poly.entity_id
_entity_poly.type
_entity_poly.pdbx_seq_one_letter_code
_entity_poly.pdbx_strand_id
1 'polypeptide(L)'
;KPFLGRKAVVVGGGNVAVDAARTAIRLGVKKVTILYRRTRAEMPADPSEIEQALEEGIKIKYLATPTKIETQDKRLKVTCTKMKLGEPDESGRRRPVPVKGSEFSRVYDTLIGAIGQAPQAPDDFGVRIGRGSTIQVDPSTLNTNRTGVFAGGDAVTGPATVTEALAAGRLAALRIDDYLQHRYPLPVKEDKEKLSGDLLPETIEMIRKIERVEPPSLASEVRAKDFETIEQVYSWEQAINEARRCLRCGVGVEILFQDKCATCLTCLRACPYHVPRLDSSGTIIIPADQCQACGICVAECPAKAIVLRKPYDRRQVNDELDHVIKLTAESKNKPLIIGFCCQYGLYGTGALANLWRGAKAGVSIVPVLCVAKVEASHILSAFETGAEGVFIAGCGEQCARENTTYWVQQRVAKVRNVLAQIGLESERLQVFTLGTTTGNPAEELDKFVEQISAIRLASVIMGEVKS
;
A
#
# COMPACT_ATOMS: atom_id res chain seq x y z
N LYS A 1 35.24 4.30 9.09
CA LYS A 1 35.02 4.22 7.64
C LYS A 1 35.81 3.04 7.09
N PRO A 2 35.24 2.20 6.20
CA PRO A 2 36.02 1.15 5.55
C PRO A 2 37.14 1.77 4.69
N PHE A 3 38.29 1.12 4.67
CA PHE A 3 39.40 1.54 3.80
C PHE A 3 39.20 0.93 2.41
N LEU A 4 38.81 1.74 1.42
CA LEU A 4 38.54 1.30 0.05
C LEU A 4 39.68 1.55 -0.94
N GLY A 5 40.76 2.21 -0.49
CA GLY A 5 41.89 2.58 -1.36
C GLY A 5 41.53 3.71 -2.33
N ARG A 6 42.29 3.80 -3.43
CA ARG A 6 42.20 4.90 -4.42
C ARG A 6 41.39 4.52 -5.66
N LYS A 7 41.30 3.22 -5.97
CA LYS A 7 40.63 2.70 -7.16
C LYS A 7 39.68 1.57 -6.77
N ALA A 8 38.38 1.74 -6.99
CA ALA A 8 37.40 0.71 -6.77
C ALA A 8 36.72 0.27 -8.08
N VAL A 9 36.30 -0.99 -8.10
CA VAL A 9 35.46 -1.52 -9.15
C VAL A 9 34.18 -2.11 -8.54
N VAL A 10 33.05 -1.76 -9.12
CA VAL A 10 31.73 -2.31 -8.75
C VAL A 10 31.26 -3.18 -9.90
N VAL A 11 30.82 -4.39 -9.59
CA VAL A 11 30.33 -5.35 -10.60
C VAL A 11 28.82 -5.46 -10.48
N GLY A 12 28.09 -5.00 -11.51
CA GLY A 12 26.63 -5.01 -11.53
C GLY A 12 26.05 -3.88 -12.38
N GLY A 13 24.75 -3.79 -12.50
CA GLY A 13 24.08 -2.76 -13.31
C GLY A 13 22.69 -2.36 -12.77
N GLY A 14 22.34 -2.80 -11.57
CA GLY A 14 21.13 -2.37 -10.86
C GLY A 14 21.40 -1.17 -9.96
N ASN A 15 20.35 -0.65 -9.30
CA ASN A 15 20.45 0.48 -8.37
C ASN A 15 21.52 0.25 -7.31
N VAL A 16 21.61 -0.96 -6.75
CA VAL A 16 22.66 -1.32 -5.77
C VAL A 16 24.08 -1.07 -6.29
N ALA A 17 24.34 -1.30 -7.58
CA ALA A 17 25.65 -1.05 -8.17
C ALA A 17 25.94 0.45 -8.29
N VAL A 18 24.94 1.25 -8.64
CA VAL A 18 25.03 2.70 -8.72
C VAL A 18 25.24 3.29 -7.32
N ASP A 19 24.44 2.86 -6.34
CA ASP A 19 24.57 3.29 -4.94
C ASP A 19 25.94 2.95 -4.34
N ALA A 20 26.41 1.73 -4.55
CA ALA A 20 27.72 1.31 -4.06
C ALA A 20 28.86 2.15 -4.69
N ALA A 21 28.74 2.46 -5.98
CA ALA A 21 29.74 3.28 -6.68
C ALA A 21 29.73 4.74 -6.19
N ARG A 22 28.55 5.33 -6.04
CA ARG A 22 28.37 6.69 -5.51
C ARG A 22 28.81 6.79 -4.05
N THR A 23 28.49 5.78 -3.24
CA THR A 23 28.97 5.68 -1.86
C THR A 23 30.50 5.60 -1.81
N ALA A 24 31.13 4.82 -2.68
CA ALA A 24 32.58 4.73 -2.73
C ALA A 24 33.27 6.09 -3.04
N ILE A 25 32.71 6.89 -3.94
CA ILE A 25 33.18 8.26 -4.21
C ILE A 25 33.11 9.10 -2.93
N ARG A 26 32.00 9.11 -2.22
CA ARG A 26 31.75 9.87 -0.96
C ARG A 26 32.67 9.41 0.17
N LEU A 27 33.10 8.16 0.15
CA LEU A 27 34.08 7.62 1.07
C LEU A 27 35.55 8.01 0.72
N GLY A 28 35.75 8.71 -0.41
CA GLY A 28 37.03 9.25 -0.82
C GLY A 28 37.81 8.45 -1.87
N VAL A 29 37.16 7.46 -2.49
CA VAL A 29 37.76 6.73 -3.63
C VAL A 29 37.90 7.67 -4.83
N LYS A 30 39.09 7.80 -5.38
CA LYS A 30 39.35 8.77 -6.47
C LYS A 30 38.90 8.28 -7.85
N LYS A 31 38.85 6.95 -8.07
CA LYS A 31 38.48 6.36 -9.35
C LYS A 31 37.55 5.17 -9.10
N VAL A 32 36.31 5.31 -9.45
CA VAL A 32 35.30 4.22 -9.37
C VAL A 32 34.88 3.83 -10.78
N THR A 33 34.85 2.53 -11.02
CA THR A 33 34.39 1.98 -12.30
C THR A 33 33.30 0.95 -12.05
N ILE A 34 32.15 1.09 -12.69
CA ILE A 34 31.11 0.04 -12.75
C ILE A 34 31.42 -0.87 -13.95
N LEU A 35 31.49 -2.18 -13.74
CA LEU A 35 31.52 -3.19 -14.82
C LEU A 35 30.14 -3.77 -15.02
N TYR A 36 29.62 -3.66 -16.23
CA TYR A 36 28.34 -4.21 -16.56
C TYR A 36 28.41 -5.09 -17.80
N ARG A 37 27.82 -6.28 -17.71
CA ARG A 37 27.91 -7.33 -18.75
C ARG A 37 27.06 -7.09 -19.99
N ARG A 38 26.15 -6.09 -19.97
CA ARG A 38 25.29 -5.69 -21.09
C ARG A 38 25.55 -4.22 -21.47
N THR A 39 24.68 -3.62 -22.26
CA THR A 39 24.74 -2.19 -22.61
C THR A 39 23.89 -1.34 -21.67
N ARG A 40 23.92 -0.02 -21.87
CA ARG A 40 23.09 0.91 -21.11
C ARG A 40 21.59 0.61 -21.25
N ALA A 41 21.14 0.20 -22.44
CA ALA A 41 19.73 -0.10 -22.70
C ALA A 41 19.18 -1.24 -21.84
N GLU A 42 20.02 -2.21 -21.49
CA GLU A 42 19.61 -3.33 -20.63
C GLU A 42 19.96 -3.11 -19.16
N MET A 43 20.47 -1.92 -18.78
CA MET A 43 20.82 -1.61 -17.40
C MET A 43 19.56 -1.35 -16.59
N PRO A 44 19.27 -2.14 -15.52
CA PRO A 44 18.03 -2.03 -14.78
C PRO A 44 18.01 -0.92 -13.72
N ALA A 45 19.14 -0.21 -13.51
CA ALA A 45 19.18 0.94 -12.63
C ALA A 45 18.36 2.11 -13.19
N ASP A 46 17.88 2.96 -12.31
CA ASP A 46 17.13 4.16 -12.70
C ASP A 46 17.98 5.05 -13.62
N PRO A 47 17.44 5.49 -14.77
CA PRO A 47 18.18 6.32 -15.71
C PRO A 47 18.73 7.61 -15.11
N SER A 48 18.00 8.25 -14.20
CA SER A 48 18.43 9.49 -13.54
C SER A 48 19.59 9.25 -12.59
N GLU A 49 19.59 8.14 -11.86
CA GLU A 49 20.72 7.76 -10.98
C GLU A 49 21.98 7.40 -11.76
N ILE A 50 21.82 6.77 -12.94
CA ILE A 50 22.96 6.50 -13.83
C ILE A 50 23.58 7.83 -14.31
N GLU A 51 22.77 8.81 -14.72
CA GLU A 51 23.26 10.13 -15.12
C GLU A 51 23.98 10.82 -13.97
N GLN A 52 23.38 10.84 -12.80
CA GLN A 52 23.99 11.42 -11.61
C GLN A 52 25.33 10.77 -11.25
N ALA A 53 25.44 9.45 -11.41
CA ALA A 53 26.70 8.74 -11.19
C ALA A 53 27.78 9.15 -12.21
N LEU A 54 27.41 9.34 -13.47
CA LEU A 54 28.33 9.80 -14.52
C LEU A 54 28.80 11.24 -14.23
N GLU A 55 27.91 12.13 -13.81
CA GLU A 55 28.22 13.50 -13.40
C GLU A 55 29.15 13.56 -12.18
N GLU A 56 29.02 12.61 -11.25
CA GLU A 56 29.93 12.45 -10.10
C GLU A 56 31.30 11.83 -10.49
N GLY A 57 31.55 11.59 -11.79
CA GLY A 57 32.84 11.11 -12.32
C GLY A 57 33.04 9.60 -12.28
N ILE A 58 31.98 8.83 -12.01
CA ILE A 58 31.99 7.35 -12.07
C ILE A 58 32.05 6.92 -13.54
N LYS A 59 32.93 5.96 -13.84
CA LYS A 59 33.05 5.40 -15.18
C LYS A 59 32.24 4.10 -15.27
N ILE A 60 31.45 3.94 -16.33
CA ILE A 60 30.76 2.68 -16.60
C ILE A 60 31.43 1.99 -17.79
N LYS A 61 31.87 0.76 -17.59
CA LYS A 61 32.40 -0.09 -18.63
C LYS A 61 31.37 -1.15 -18.98
N TYR A 62 30.69 -0.93 -20.06
CA TYR A 62 29.69 -1.85 -20.63
C TYR A 62 30.37 -3.05 -21.32
N LEU A 63 29.60 -4.09 -21.52
CA LEU A 63 29.97 -5.32 -22.22
C LEU A 63 31.25 -5.92 -21.65
N ALA A 64 31.38 -5.95 -20.34
CA ALA A 64 32.52 -6.54 -19.63
C ALA A 64 32.06 -7.27 -18.35
N THR A 65 32.65 -8.43 -18.08
CA THR A 65 32.42 -9.22 -16.87
C THR A 65 33.73 -9.72 -16.30
N PRO A 66 33.94 -9.71 -14.97
CA PRO A 66 35.10 -10.35 -14.36
C PRO A 66 35.03 -11.86 -14.49
N THR A 67 36.17 -12.48 -14.79
CA THR A 67 36.33 -13.94 -14.89
C THR A 67 37.28 -14.51 -13.87
N LYS A 68 38.25 -13.68 -13.40
CA LYS A 68 39.25 -14.08 -12.39
C LYS A 68 39.64 -12.90 -11.52
N ILE A 69 39.82 -13.15 -10.24
CA ILE A 69 40.30 -12.18 -9.26
C ILE A 69 41.52 -12.80 -8.56
N GLU A 70 42.63 -12.12 -8.56
CA GLU A 70 43.89 -12.53 -7.94
C GLU A 70 44.43 -11.43 -7.05
N THR A 71 44.99 -11.78 -5.91
CA THR A 71 45.71 -10.82 -5.07
C THR A 71 47.11 -10.59 -5.63
N GLN A 72 47.46 -9.36 -5.88
CA GLN A 72 48.80 -8.91 -6.33
C GLN A 72 49.21 -7.71 -5.52
N ASP A 73 50.30 -7.78 -4.76
CA ASP A 73 50.86 -6.68 -3.97
C ASP A 73 49.85 -5.94 -3.11
N LYS A 74 49.05 -6.68 -2.34
CA LYS A 74 47.92 -6.18 -1.50
C LYS A 74 46.78 -5.50 -2.30
N ARG A 75 46.77 -5.65 -3.62
CA ARG A 75 45.73 -5.14 -4.51
C ARG A 75 45.08 -6.29 -5.27
N LEU A 76 43.96 -5.99 -5.95
CA LEU A 76 43.21 -6.96 -6.69
C LEU A 76 43.47 -6.81 -8.20
N LYS A 77 44.10 -7.83 -8.81
CA LYS A 77 44.14 -7.95 -10.26
C LYS A 77 42.86 -8.63 -10.73
N VAL A 78 42.02 -7.88 -11.41
CA VAL A 78 40.73 -8.35 -11.94
C VAL A 78 40.88 -8.58 -13.44
N THR A 79 40.80 -9.84 -13.84
CA THR A 79 40.73 -10.22 -15.24
C THR A 79 39.29 -10.27 -15.71
N CYS A 80 38.99 -9.58 -16.79
CA CYS A 80 37.65 -9.47 -17.37
C CYS A 80 37.68 -9.97 -18.81
N THR A 81 36.52 -10.48 -19.28
CA THR A 81 36.31 -10.75 -20.69
C THR A 81 35.29 -9.78 -21.27
N LYS A 82 35.44 -9.47 -22.58
CA LYS A 82 34.43 -8.67 -23.29
C LYS A 82 33.21 -9.54 -23.60
N MET A 83 32.06 -8.89 -23.62
CA MET A 83 30.78 -9.52 -23.91
C MET A 83 30.21 -8.99 -25.22
N LYS A 84 29.36 -9.77 -25.86
CA LYS A 84 28.44 -9.34 -26.93
C LYS A 84 27.03 -9.70 -26.55
N LEU A 85 26.04 -8.98 -27.11
CA LEU A 85 24.63 -9.30 -26.89
C LEU A 85 24.19 -10.38 -27.84
N GLY A 86 23.55 -11.43 -27.31
CA GLY A 86 22.85 -12.49 -28.06
C GLY A 86 21.34 -12.26 -28.08
N GLU A 87 20.59 -13.36 -28.22
CA GLU A 87 19.12 -13.36 -28.19
C GLU A 87 18.59 -12.93 -26.80
N PRO A 88 17.34 -12.42 -26.73
CA PRO A 88 16.70 -12.11 -25.47
C PRO A 88 16.59 -13.31 -24.52
N ASP A 89 16.71 -13.08 -23.22
CA ASP A 89 16.41 -14.03 -22.18
C ASP A 89 14.92 -13.96 -21.77
N GLU A 90 14.52 -14.77 -20.80
CA GLU A 90 13.12 -14.82 -20.29
C GLU A 90 12.64 -13.48 -19.72
N SER A 91 13.54 -12.59 -19.33
CA SER A 91 13.22 -11.24 -18.90
C SER A 91 13.09 -10.22 -20.04
N GLY A 92 13.19 -10.69 -21.29
CA GLY A 92 13.18 -9.84 -22.50
C GLY A 92 14.49 -9.08 -22.74
N ARG A 93 15.51 -9.22 -21.89
CA ARG A 93 16.80 -8.56 -22.05
C ARG A 93 17.78 -9.44 -22.81
N ARG A 94 18.57 -8.86 -23.71
CA ARG A 94 19.53 -9.59 -24.53
C ARG A 94 20.61 -10.28 -23.68
N ARG A 95 20.85 -11.56 -23.93
CA ARG A 95 21.84 -12.39 -23.19
C ARG A 95 23.26 -11.89 -23.42
N PRO A 96 24.07 -11.71 -22.37
CA PRO A 96 25.48 -11.43 -22.53
C PRO A 96 26.24 -12.73 -22.90
N VAL A 97 26.94 -12.72 -24.01
CA VAL A 97 27.74 -13.86 -24.51
C VAL A 97 29.22 -13.48 -24.49
N PRO A 98 30.11 -14.30 -23.85
CA PRO A 98 31.53 -14.01 -23.82
C PRO A 98 32.17 -14.04 -25.21
N VAL A 99 33.09 -13.10 -25.46
CA VAL A 99 33.92 -13.08 -26.66
C VAL A 99 35.24 -13.77 -26.33
N LYS A 100 35.51 -14.92 -26.92
CA LYS A 100 36.73 -15.69 -26.71
C LYS A 100 37.98 -14.87 -27.11
N GLY A 101 39.06 -14.96 -26.32
CA GLY A 101 40.33 -14.28 -26.59
C GLY A 101 40.29 -12.73 -26.39
N SER A 102 39.27 -12.23 -25.67
CA SER A 102 39.11 -10.79 -25.44
C SER A 102 39.45 -10.37 -24.01
N GLU A 103 40.16 -11.23 -23.29
CA GLU A 103 40.49 -11.02 -21.89
C GLU A 103 41.41 -9.80 -21.71
N PHE A 104 41.14 -9.06 -20.63
CA PHE A 104 41.99 -7.93 -20.21
C PHE A 104 42.02 -7.88 -18.69
N SER A 105 43.13 -7.36 -18.13
CA SER A 105 43.26 -7.25 -16.69
C SER A 105 43.43 -5.78 -16.26
N ARG A 106 42.91 -5.48 -15.08
CA ARG A 106 43.07 -4.17 -14.40
C ARG A 106 43.33 -4.40 -12.91
N VAL A 107 44.06 -3.47 -12.30
CA VAL A 107 44.37 -3.54 -10.86
C VAL A 107 43.50 -2.51 -10.13
N TYR A 108 42.83 -2.98 -9.08
CA TYR A 108 42.00 -2.19 -8.19
C TYR A 108 42.40 -2.40 -6.74
N ASP A 109 42.03 -1.48 -5.87
CA ASP A 109 42.27 -1.61 -4.42
C ASP A 109 41.08 -2.33 -3.78
N THR A 110 39.88 -2.14 -4.33
CA THR A 110 38.66 -2.76 -3.83
C THR A 110 37.76 -3.24 -4.99
N LEU A 111 37.09 -4.37 -4.80
CA LEU A 111 36.03 -4.87 -5.67
C LEU A 111 34.76 -5.05 -4.84
N ILE A 112 33.64 -4.54 -5.33
CA ILE A 112 32.32 -4.63 -4.72
C ILE A 112 31.41 -5.42 -5.68
N GLY A 113 30.87 -6.54 -5.21
CA GLY A 113 29.87 -7.32 -5.94
C GLY A 113 28.48 -6.77 -5.72
N ALA A 114 27.81 -6.34 -6.80
CA ALA A 114 26.42 -5.85 -6.79
C ALA A 114 25.61 -6.58 -7.87
N ILE A 115 25.75 -7.93 -7.89
CA ILE A 115 25.18 -8.81 -8.93
C ILE A 115 23.83 -9.44 -8.52
N GLY A 116 23.26 -8.97 -7.43
CA GLY A 116 22.03 -9.51 -6.80
C GLY A 116 22.36 -10.56 -5.73
N GLN A 117 21.33 -10.92 -5.01
CA GLN A 117 21.35 -11.96 -3.98
C GLN A 117 20.34 -13.02 -4.33
N ALA A 118 20.52 -14.23 -3.83
CA ALA A 118 19.53 -15.29 -3.91
C ALA A 118 19.08 -15.65 -2.49
N PRO A 119 17.82 -15.97 -2.28
CA PRO A 119 17.36 -16.51 -1.01
C PRO A 119 18.11 -17.78 -0.66
N GLN A 120 18.35 -18.00 0.62
CA GLN A 120 18.90 -19.26 1.12
C GLN A 120 18.00 -19.73 2.25
N ALA A 121 17.15 -20.70 1.95
CA ALA A 121 16.38 -21.40 2.97
C ALA A 121 17.26 -22.50 3.58
N PRO A 122 17.30 -22.65 4.92
CA PRO A 122 17.97 -23.76 5.57
C PRO A 122 17.37 -25.10 5.12
N ASP A 123 18.23 -26.11 4.93
CA ASP A 123 17.81 -27.45 4.45
C ASP A 123 16.84 -28.15 5.41
N ASP A 124 16.99 -27.92 6.71
CA ASP A 124 16.15 -28.46 7.78
C ASP A 124 14.72 -27.87 7.78
N PHE A 125 14.45 -26.78 7.07
CA PHE A 125 13.09 -26.28 6.87
C PHE A 125 12.23 -27.26 6.08
N GLY A 126 12.82 -28.13 5.24
CA GLY A 126 12.11 -29.14 4.46
C GLY A 126 11.10 -28.56 3.49
N VAL A 127 11.28 -27.30 3.07
CA VAL A 127 10.44 -26.63 2.07
C VAL A 127 10.98 -26.89 0.66
N ARG A 128 10.09 -26.95 -0.32
CA ARG A 128 10.51 -27.12 -1.72
C ARG A 128 11.14 -25.85 -2.25
N ILE A 129 12.34 -25.97 -2.80
CA ILE A 129 13.06 -24.88 -3.43
C ILE A 129 12.85 -24.93 -4.94
N GLY A 130 12.51 -23.78 -5.51
CA GLY A 130 12.32 -23.60 -6.93
C GLY A 130 13.52 -22.98 -7.62
N ARG A 131 13.30 -22.49 -8.83
CA ARG A 131 14.31 -21.83 -9.64
C ARG A 131 14.77 -20.54 -8.92
N GLY A 132 16.08 -20.26 -8.93
CA GLY A 132 16.65 -19.08 -8.27
C GLY A 132 16.69 -19.17 -6.75
N SER A 133 16.66 -20.38 -6.20
CA SER A 133 16.68 -20.65 -4.75
C SER A 133 15.47 -20.11 -3.98
N THR A 134 14.35 -19.85 -4.66
CA THR A 134 13.12 -19.36 -4.04
C THR A 134 12.29 -20.49 -3.45
N ILE A 135 11.56 -20.20 -2.39
CA ILE A 135 10.63 -21.16 -1.77
C ILE A 135 9.37 -21.27 -2.65
N GLN A 136 8.99 -22.51 -2.99
CA GLN A 136 7.77 -22.76 -3.73
C GLN A 136 6.55 -22.68 -2.80
N VAL A 137 5.55 -21.90 -3.20
CA VAL A 137 4.27 -21.76 -2.50
C VAL A 137 3.12 -21.88 -3.49
N ASP A 138 1.95 -22.21 -2.98
CA ASP A 138 0.71 -21.99 -3.69
C ASP A 138 0.43 -20.46 -3.78
N PRO A 139 0.27 -19.87 -4.97
CA PRO A 139 0.14 -18.42 -5.12
C PRO A 139 -1.10 -17.83 -4.44
N SER A 140 -2.16 -18.62 -4.25
CA SER A 140 -3.42 -18.16 -3.67
C SER A 140 -3.40 -18.20 -2.14
N THR A 141 -2.72 -19.18 -1.56
CA THR A 141 -2.72 -19.44 -0.13
C THR A 141 -1.40 -19.12 0.55
N LEU A 142 -0.31 -18.95 -0.21
CA LEU A 142 1.07 -18.81 0.26
C LEU A 142 1.57 -20.00 1.10
N ASN A 143 0.85 -21.15 1.07
CA ASN A 143 1.28 -22.37 1.71
C ASN A 143 2.49 -22.97 0.98
N THR A 144 3.45 -23.44 1.74
CA THR A 144 4.52 -24.28 1.24
C THR A 144 4.05 -25.74 1.13
N ASN A 145 4.94 -26.65 0.76
CA ASN A 145 4.67 -28.09 0.83
C ASN A 145 4.54 -28.62 2.28
N ARG A 146 4.84 -27.84 3.29
CA ARG A 146 4.68 -28.19 4.71
C ARG A 146 3.45 -27.52 5.28
N THR A 147 2.56 -28.33 5.84
CA THR A 147 1.34 -27.85 6.50
C THR A 147 1.67 -26.87 7.62
N GLY A 148 1.00 -25.71 7.64
CA GLY A 148 1.20 -24.65 8.64
C GLY A 148 2.47 -23.80 8.41
N VAL A 149 3.17 -23.99 7.29
CA VAL A 149 4.35 -23.20 6.91
C VAL A 149 4.03 -22.36 5.68
N PHE A 150 4.18 -21.05 5.82
CA PHE A 150 3.90 -20.07 4.79
C PHE A 150 5.17 -19.31 4.40
N ALA A 151 5.23 -18.83 3.18
CA ALA A 151 6.32 -17.97 2.73
C ALA A 151 5.82 -16.87 1.80
N GLY A 152 6.53 -15.72 1.82
CA GLY A 152 6.21 -14.55 0.98
C GLY A 152 7.42 -13.62 0.82
N GLY A 153 7.26 -12.55 0.03
CA GLY A 153 8.31 -11.58 -0.25
C GLY A 153 9.47 -12.18 -1.06
N ASP A 154 10.66 -11.63 -0.89
CA ASP A 154 11.85 -12.01 -1.65
C ASP A 154 12.21 -13.49 -1.53
N ALA A 155 11.80 -14.16 -0.45
CA ALA A 155 12.00 -15.60 -0.30
C ALA A 155 11.22 -16.41 -1.34
N VAL A 156 10.15 -15.89 -1.89
CA VAL A 156 9.26 -16.51 -2.89
C VAL A 156 9.48 -15.94 -4.28
N THR A 157 9.57 -14.63 -4.40
CA THR A 157 9.67 -13.92 -5.69
C THR A 157 11.10 -13.77 -6.19
N GLY A 158 12.09 -13.92 -5.31
CA GLY A 158 13.42 -13.36 -5.50
C GLY A 158 13.43 -11.87 -5.14
N PRO A 159 14.61 -11.20 -5.17
CA PRO A 159 14.75 -9.79 -4.81
C PRO A 159 13.81 -8.88 -5.62
N ALA A 160 12.97 -8.13 -4.91
CA ALA A 160 11.96 -7.24 -5.46
C ALA A 160 11.95 -5.89 -4.71
N THR A 161 10.85 -5.13 -4.79
CA THR A 161 10.73 -3.85 -4.09
C THR A 161 10.26 -4.02 -2.64
N VAL A 162 10.56 -3.03 -1.81
CA VAL A 162 10.05 -2.97 -0.42
C VAL A 162 8.51 -3.01 -0.39
N THR A 163 7.86 -2.35 -1.34
CA THR A 163 6.40 -2.33 -1.48
C THR A 163 5.84 -3.73 -1.74
N GLU A 164 6.45 -4.50 -2.64
CA GLU A 164 6.06 -5.88 -2.93
C GLU A 164 6.30 -6.80 -1.74
N ALA A 165 7.42 -6.63 -1.04
CA ALA A 165 7.71 -7.40 0.17
C ALA A 165 6.68 -7.11 1.29
N LEU A 166 6.30 -5.85 1.50
CA LEU A 166 5.24 -5.46 2.45
C LEU A 166 3.87 -6.03 2.06
N ALA A 167 3.51 -5.96 0.78
CA ALA A 167 2.26 -6.53 0.27
C ALA A 167 2.20 -8.05 0.48
N ALA A 168 3.31 -8.75 0.19
CA ALA A 168 3.42 -10.19 0.41
C ALA A 168 3.33 -10.56 1.88
N GLY A 169 3.99 -9.79 2.78
CA GLY A 169 3.92 -10.00 4.23
C GLY A 169 2.49 -9.82 4.76
N ARG A 170 1.79 -8.79 4.28
CA ARG A 170 0.37 -8.58 4.63
C ARG A 170 -0.51 -9.73 4.15
N LEU A 171 -0.34 -10.17 2.92
CA LEU A 171 -1.09 -11.30 2.39
C LEU A 171 -0.80 -12.57 3.18
N ALA A 172 0.47 -12.84 3.51
CA ALA A 172 0.86 -13.99 4.32
C ALA A 172 0.18 -13.97 5.70
N ALA A 173 0.13 -12.80 6.36
CA ALA A 173 -0.56 -12.67 7.64
C ALA A 173 -2.05 -13.01 7.55
N LEU A 174 -2.74 -12.56 6.50
CA LEU A 174 -4.15 -12.91 6.24
C LEU A 174 -4.32 -14.43 6.01
N ARG A 175 -3.43 -15.05 5.24
CA ARG A 175 -3.49 -16.49 4.95
C ARG A 175 -3.19 -17.36 6.18
N ILE A 176 -2.29 -16.89 7.04
CA ILE A 176 -2.00 -17.53 8.32
C ILE A 176 -3.23 -17.43 9.24
N ASP A 177 -3.89 -16.28 9.30
CA ASP A 177 -5.11 -16.11 10.08
C ASP A 177 -6.24 -17.01 9.54
N ASP A 178 -6.46 -17.06 8.22
CA ASP A 178 -7.41 -17.96 7.59
C ASP A 178 -7.13 -19.43 7.97
N TYR A 179 -5.87 -19.85 7.94
CA TYR A 179 -5.45 -21.18 8.32
C TYR A 179 -5.74 -21.50 9.79
N LEU A 180 -5.37 -20.60 10.71
CA LEU A 180 -5.58 -20.77 12.15
C LEU A 180 -7.06 -20.78 12.54
N GLN A 181 -7.89 -20.07 11.79
CA GLN A 181 -9.34 -20.01 11.98
C GLN A 181 -10.09 -21.11 11.23
N HIS A 182 -9.38 -22.04 10.55
CA HIS A 182 -9.97 -23.04 9.66
C HIS A 182 -10.88 -22.47 8.57
N ARG A 183 -10.61 -21.24 8.11
CA ARG A 183 -11.38 -20.58 7.05
C ARG A 183 -10.80 -20.97 5.68
N TYR A 184 -11.68 -21.07 4.67
CA TYR A 184 -11.23 -21.25 3.30
C TYR A 184 -10.69 -19.90 2.79
N PRO A 185 -9.43 -19.81 2.30
CA PRO A 185 -8.90 -18.56 1.81
C PRO A 185 -9.70 -18.09 0.60
N LEU A 186 -10.24 -16.88 0.67
CA LEU A 186 -10.86 -16.26 -0.48
C LEU A 186 -9.80 -15.97 -1.54
N PRO A 187 -10.12 -16.20 -2.82
CA PRO A 187 -9.23 -15.76 -3.88
C PRO A 187 -9.02 -14.25 -3.74
N VAL A 188 -7.75 -13.84 -3.72
CA VAL A 188 -7.44 -12.41 -3.89
C VAL A 188 -7.94 -12.06 -5.28
N LYS A 189 -9.04 -11.30 -5.34
CA LYS A 189 -9.46 -10.69 -6.60
C LYS A 189 -8.31 -9.76 -6.99
N GLU A 190 -7.48 -10.19 -7.92
CA GLU A 190 -6.69 -9.24 -8.67
C GLU A 190 -7.69 -8.36 -9.42
N ASP A 191 -7.96 -7.18 -8.89
CA ASP A 191 -8.64 -6.15 -9.66
C ASP A 191 -7.72 -5.72 -10.80
N LYS A 192 -7.70 -6.56 -11.84
CA LYS A 192 -7.08 -6.24 -13.13
C LYS A 192 -7.90 -5.21 -13.91
N GLU A 193 -9.04 -4.76 -13.37
CA GLU A 193 -9.68 -3.57 -13.89
C GLU A 193 -8.69 -2.41 -13.68
N LYS A 194 -7.93 -2.13 -14.74
CA LYS A 194 -7.19 -0.89 -14.83
C LYS A 194 -8.13 0.21 -14.38
N LEU A 195 -7.69 1.01 -13.42
CA LEU A 195 -8.31 2.29 -13.07
C LEU A 195 -8.19 3.22 -14.31
N SER A 196 -8.81 2.84 -15.41
CA SER A 196 -9.15 3.74 -16.48
C SER A 196 -10.38 4.51 -15.99
N GLY A 197 -10.17 5.40 -15.01
CA GLY A 197 -11.09 6.52 -14.89
C GLY A 197 -11.15 7.13 -16.29
N ASP A 198 -12.34 7.41 -16.79
CA ASP A 198 -12.56 8.07 -18.05
C ASP A 198 -11.97 9.49 -17.99
N LEU A 199 -10.63 9.55 -18.07
CA LEU A 199 -9.93 10.81 -18.26
C LEU A 199 -10.29 11.28 -19.65
N LEU A 200 -10.96 12.43 -19.71
CA LEU A 200 -11.26 13.05 -21.00
C LEU A 200 -9.96 13.17 -21.80
N PRO A 201 -9.92 12.71 -23.07
CA PRO A 201 -8.73 12.80 -23.91
C PRO A 201 -8.11 14.20 -23.92
N GLU A 202 -8.94 15.22 -23.88
CA GLU A 202 -8.56 16.65 -23.81
C GLU A 202 -7.76 16.97 -22.53
N THR A 203 -8.15 16.38 -21.38
CA THR A 203 -7.43 16.56 -20.10
C THR A 203 -6.05 15.93 -20.16
N ILE A 204 -5.95 14.71 -20.75
CA ILE A 204 -4.68 14.01 -20.94
C ILE A 204 -3.76 14.83 -21.84
N GLU A 205 -4.29 15.36 -22.95
CA GLU A 205 -3.52 16.15 -23.90
C GLU A 205 -3.05 17.46 -23.32
N MET A 206 -3.88 18.15 -22.55
CA MET A 206 -3.52 19.39 -21.87
C MET A 206 -2.40 19.16 -20.84
N ILE A 207 -2.47 18.09 -20.06
CA ILE A 207 -1.47 17.76 -19.05
C ILE A 207 -0.15 17.31 -19.69
N ARG A 208 -0.18 16.57 -20.81
CA ARG A 208 1.03 16.19 -21.56
C ARG A 208 1.85 17.38 -22.05
N LYS A 209 1.24 18.55 -22.21
CA LYS A 209 1.93 19.80 -22.58
C LYS A 209 2.62 20.51 -21.43
N ILE A 210 2.37 20.08 -20.17
CA ILE A 210 3.02 20.65 -19.00
C ILE A 210 4.31 19.87 -18.74
N GLU A 211 5.45 20.55 -18.80
CA GLU A 211 6.74 19.95 -18.50
C GLU A 211 6.82 19.52 -17.03
N ARG A 212 7.51 18.42 -16.78
CA ARG A 212 7.79 17.97 -15.42
C ARG A 212 8.73 18.96 -14.72
N VAL A 213 8.41 19.32 -13.49
CA VAL A 213 9.31 20.09 -12.65
C VAL A 213 10.29 19.12 -11.99
N GLU A 214 11.55 19.14 -12.41
CA GLU A 214 12.57 18.31 -11.77
C GLU A 214 12.88 18.84 -10.37
N PRO A 215 13.06 17.96 -9.36
CA PRO A 215 13.48 18.39 -8.03
C PRO A 215 14.82 19.09 -8.09
N PRO A 216 14.98 20.25 -7.41
CA PRO A 216 16.28 20.86 -7.30
C PRO A 216 17.28 19.88 -6.68
N SER A 217 18.49 19.79 -7.22
CA SER A 217 19.52 18.90 -6.70
C SER A 217 20.84 19.63 -6.46
N LEU A 218 21.62 19.13 -5.51
CA LEU A 218 22.96 19.65 -5.26
C LEU A 218 23.85 19.45 -6.49
N ALA A 219 24.73 20.41 -6.76
CA ALA A 219 25.72 20.28 -7.82
C ALA A 219 26.62 19.05 -7.60
N SER A 220 27.07 18.43 -8.70
CA SER A 220 27.84 17.18 -8.67
C SER A 220 29.10 17.26 -7.80
N GLU A 221 29.77 18.41 -7.79
CA GLU A 221 30.99 18.66 -7.01
C GLU A 221 30.71 18.74 -5.51
N VAL A 222 29.47 19.10 -5.12
CA VAL A 222 29.04 19.17 -3.71
C VAL A 222 28.58 17.80 -3.27
N ARG A 223 27.63 17.22 -3.98
CA ARG A 223 26.99 15.95 -3.60
C ARG A 223 27.94 14.74 -3.61
N ALA A 224 29.08 14.84 -4.33
CA ALA A 224 30.10 13.79 -4.34
C ALA A 224 30.99 13.78 -3.10
N LYS A 225 30.92 14.78 -2.21
CA LYS A 225 31.82 14.93 -1.05
C LYS A 225 31.29 14.36 0.25
N ASP A 226 30.00 14.30 0.42
CA ASP A 226 29.35 13.92 1.67
C ASP A 226 28.06 13.12 1.43
N PHE A 227 27.31 12.89 2.50
CA PHE A 227 26.04 12.15 2.50
C PHE A 227 24.83 13.06 2.77
N GLU A 228 24.97 14.36 2.51
CA GLU A 228 23.84 15.28 2.58
C GLU A 228 22.75 14.90 1.57
N THR A 229 21.51 15.29 1.87
CA THR A 229 20.37 15.01 0.99
C THR A 229 20.57 15.68 -0.37
N ILE A 230 20.63 14.86 -1.41
CA ILE A 230 20.95 15.33 -2.77
C ILE A 230 19.78 16.10 -3.37
N GLU A 231 18.58 15.51 -3.32
CA GLU A 231 17.37 16.15 -3.80
C GLU A 231 16.85 17.14 -2.76
N GLN A 232 16.65 18.35 -3.20
CA GLN A 232 16.12 19.42 -2.36
C GLN A 232 14.59 19.49 -2.51
N VAL A 233 13.93 20.05 -1.51
CA VAL A 233 12.47 20.25 -1.56
C VAL A 233 12.09 21.26 -2.64
N TYR A 234 10.95 21.07 -3.26
CA TYR A 234 10.37 22.07 -4.16
C TYR A 234 10.10 23.39 -3.44
N SER A 235 10.31 24.49 -4.13
CA SER A 235 9.68 25.75 -3.72
C SER A 235 8.15 25.60 -3.81
N TRP A 236 7.42 26.49 -3.12
CA TRP A 236 5.95 26.50 -3.17
C TRP A 236 5.44 26.58 -4.62
N GLU A 237 6.04 27.43 -5.44
CA GLU A 237 5.68 27.58 -6.85
C GLU A 237 5.95 26.31 -7.67
N GLN A 238 7.11 25.71 -7.48
CA GLN A 238 7.46 24.43 -8.12
C GLN A 238 6.50 23.31 -7.74
N ALA A 239 6.16 23.22 -6.45
CA ALA A 239 5.21 22.21 -5.96
C ALA A 239 3.81 22.40 -6.57
N ILE A 240 3.33 23.64 -6.68
CA ILE A 240 2.05 23.94 -7.35
C ILE A 240 2.11 23.57 -8.83
N ASN A 241 3.21 23.90 -9.52
CA ASN A 241 3.35 23.59 -10.95
C ASN A 241 3.39 22.09 -11.20
N GLU A 242 4.11 21.31 -10.38
CA GLU A 242 4.10 19.86 -10.51
C GLU A 242 2.73 19.25 -10.14
N ALA A 243 2.05 19.78 -9.12
CA ALA A 243 0.69 19.36 -8.76
C ALA A 243 -0.33 19.58 -9.88
N ARG A 244 -0.16 20.58 -10.74
CA ARG A 244 -1.01 20.82 -11.92
C ARG A 244 -0.94 19.73 -12.98
N ARG A 245 0.12 18.92 -12.96
CA ARG A 245 0.28 17.75 -13.84
C ARG A 245 -0.52 16.53 -13.38
N CYS A 246 -1.14 16.61 -12.21
CA CYS A 246 -1.95 15.52 -11.68
C CYS A 246 -3.11 15.20 -12.61
N LEU A 247 -3.15 13.97 -13.13
CA LEU A 247 -4.24 13.46 -13.98
C LEU A 247 -5.54 13.22 -13.21
N ARG A 248 -5.50 13.36 -11.88
CA ARG A 248 -6.67 13.17 -11.02
C ARG A 248 -7.43 11.87 -11.29
N CYS A 249 -6.69 10.82 -11.68
CA CYS A 249 -7.20 9.47 -11.89
C CYS A 249 -7.65 8.78 -10.60
N GLY A 250 -7.66 9.52 -9.49
CA GLY A 250 -8.12 9.06 -8.19
C GLY A 250 -9.62 8.86 -8.11
N VAL A 251 -10.02 8.23 -7.02
CA VAL A 251 -11.41 8.01 -6.68
C VAL A 251 -12.14 9.34 -6.53
N GLY A 252 -13.21 9.53 -7.28
CA GLY A 252 -14.11 10.69 -7.20
C GLY A 252 -15.52 10.28 -6.83
N VAL A 253 -16.39 11.27 -6.59
CA VAL A 253 -17.82 11.06 -6.50
C VAL A 253 -18.51 11.63 -7.74
N GLU A 254 -19.61 11.00 -8.13
CA GLU A 254 -20.44 11.46 -9.24
C GLU A 254 -21.93 11.33 -8.90
N ILE A 255 -22.75 12.12 -9.57
CA ILE A 255 -24.20 11.97 -9.50
C ILE A 255 -24.60 10.99 -10.61
N LEU A 256 -24.67 9.71 -10.26
CA LEU A 256 -24.97 8.64 -11.23
C LEU A 256 -26.48 8.63 -11.59
N PHE A 257 -27.34 9.01 -10.63
CA PHE A 257 -28.80 8.97 -10.80
C PHE A 257 -29.36 10.39 -10.77
N GLN A 258 -29.21 11.12 -11.87
CA GLN A 258 -29.70 12.50 -12.02
C GLN A 258 -31.21 12.60 -11.82
N ASP A 259 -31.95 11.60 -12.26
CA ASP A 259 -33.40 11.47 -12.08
C ASP A 259 -33.85 11.40 -10.62
N LYS A 260 -32.99 10.92 -9.74
CA LYS A 260 -33.24 10.85 -8.29
C LYS A 260 -32.80 12.11 -7.56
N CYS A 261 -32.00 12.97 -8.18
CA CYS A 261 -31.49 14.16 -7.54
C CYS A 261 -32.58 15.22 -7.38
N ALA A 262 -33.09 15.39 -6.15
CA ALA A 262 -34.09 16.39 -5.82
C ALA A 262 -33.50 17.81 -5.59
N THR A 263 -32.25 18.05 -5.89
CA THR A 263 -31.53 19.33 -5.67
C THR A 263 -31.70 19.88 -4.24
N CYS A 264 -31.70 18.98 -3.26
CA CYS A 264 -31.92 19.31 -1.84
C CYS A 264 -30.73 20.04 -1.16
N LEU A 265 -29.62 20.21 -1.87
CA LEU A 265 -28.40 20.90 -1.44
C LEU A 265 -27.67 20.25 -0.24
N THR A 266 -28.06 19.07 0.18
CA THR A 266 -27.40 18.36 1.29
C THR A 266 -25.93 18.10 0.99
N CYS A 267 -25.58 17.72 -0.23
CA CYS A 267 -24.20 17.50 -0.65
C CYS A 267 -23.33 18.77 -0.61
N LEU A 268 -23.91 19.94 -0.90
CA LEU A 268 -23.20 21.23 -0.78
C LEU A 268 -22.88 21.55 0.68
N ARG A 269 -23.89 21.39 1.56
CA ARG A 269 -23.74 21.68 3.00
C ARG A 269 -22.82 20.68 3.71
N ALA A 270 -22.84 19.42 3.27
CA ALA A 270 -22.06 18.37 3.88
C ALA A 270 -20.58 18.33 3.43
N CYS A 271 -20.27 18.95 2.28
CA CYS A 271 -18.91 18.92 1.73
C CYS A 271 -17.99 19.90 2.45
N PRO A 272 -16.97 19.45 3.19
CA PRO A 272 -16.02 20.34 3.87
C PRO A 272 -15.12 21.10 2.91
N TYR A 273 -15.04 20.65 1.65
CA TYR A 273 -14.21 21.25 0.60
C TYR A 273 -15.00 22.15 -0.37
N HIS A 274 -16.30 22.35 -0.14
CA HIS A 274 -17.20 23.17 -0.95
C HIS A 274 -17.19 22.85 -2.45
N VAL A 275 -17.01 21.57 -2.80
CA VAL A 275 -16.85 21.10 -4.19
C VAL A 275 -18.19 20.99 -4.94
N PRO A 276 -19.27 20.38 -4.39
CA PRO A 276 -20.55 20.36 -5.06
C PRO A 276 -21.11 21.77 -5.24
N ARG A 277 -21.61 22.07 -6.42
CA ARG A 277 -22.20 23.38 -6.75
C ARG A 277 -23.35 23.25 -7.74
N LEU A 278 -24.17 24.27 -7.84
CA LEU A 278 -25.17 24.40 -8.90
C LEU A 278 -24.51 24.97 -10.16
N ASP A 279 -24.84 24.39 -11.30
CA ASP A 279 -24.54 24.96 -12.59
C ASP A 279 -25.58 26.03 -13.00
N SER A 280 -25.43 26.61 -14.21
CA SER A 280 -26.35 27.62 -14.74
C SER A 280 -27.76 27.07 -15.00
N SER A 281 -27.95 25.77 -15.08
CA SER A 281 -29.26 25.14 -15.25
C SER A 281 -29.94 24.78 -13.91
N GLY A 282 -29.29 25.05 -12.77
CA GLY A 282 -29.75 24.65 -11.44
C GLY A 282 -29.52 23.17 -11.11
N THR A 283 -28.67 22.50 -11.87
CA THR A 283 -28.29 21.10 -11.64
C THR A 283 -27.07 21.03 -10.73
N ILE A 284 -27.05 20.05 -9.83
CA ILE A 284 -25.85 19.79 -8.99
C ILE A 284 -24.76 19.17 -9.83
N ILE A 285 -23.58 19.79 -9.79
CA ILE A 285 -22.35 19.23 -10.37
C ILE A 285 -21.29 19.01 -9.29
N ILE A 286 -20.49 17.98 -9.45
CA ILE A 286 -19.35 17.64 -8.57
C ILE A 286 -18.10 17.55 -9.44
N PRO A 287 -17.34 18.65 -9.58
CA PRO A 287 -16.10 18.62 -10.36
C PRO A 287 -15.12 17.57 -9.84
N ALA A 288 -14.82 16.58 -10.67
CA ALA A 288 -13.94 15.46 -10.29
C ALA A 288 -12.53 15.93 -9.93
N ASP A 289 -12.10 17.01 -10.53
CA ASP A 289 -10.81 17.67 -10.34
C ASP A 289 -10.64 18.36 -8.97
N GLN A 290 -11.71 18.64 -8.28
CA GLN A 290 -11.72 19.28 -6.95
C GLN A 290 -12.12 18.30 -5.85
N CYS A 291 -12.75 17.17 -6.21
CA CYS A 291 -13.29 16.22 -5.27
C CYS A 291 -12.19 15.43 -4.54
N GLN A 292 -12.22 15.47 -3.20
CA GLN A 292 -11.28 14.72 -2.34
C GLN A 292 -11.74 13.27 -2.07
N ALA A 293 -12.80 12.80 -2.73
CA ALA A 293 -13.33 11.44 -2.59
C ALA A 293 -13.57 10.98 -1.13
N CYS A 294 -13.88 11.92 -0.22
CA CYS A 294 -14.11 11.58 1.18
C CYS A 294 -15.37 10.75 1.41
N GLY A 295 -16.36 10.85 0.49
CA GLY A 295 -17.60 10.07 0.53
C GLY A 295 -18.70 10.63 1.46
N ILE A 296 -18.49 11.75 2.16
CA ILE A 296 -19.49 12.34 3.07
C ILE A 296 -20.79 12.62 2.30
N CYS A 297 -20.72 13.29 1.14
CA CYS A 297 -21.90 13.60 0.33
C CYS A 297 -22.64 12.35 -0.18
N VAL A 298 -21.93 11.25 -0.39
CA VAL A 298 -22.54 9.95 -0.76
C VAL A 298 -23.35 9.42 0.41
N ALA A 299 -22.77 9.38 1.59
CA ALA A 299 -23.41 8.86 2.79
C ALA A 299 -24.62 9.72 3.24
N GLU A 300 -24.52 11.04 3.09
CA GLU A 300 -25.57 11.99 3.49
C GLU A 300 -26.64 12.25 2.40
N CYS A 301 -26.46 11.75 1.17
CA CYS A 301 -27.45 11.94 0.12
C CYS A 301 -28.76 11.19 0.43
N PRO A 302 -29.89 11.87 0.69
CA PRO A 302 -31.15 11.20 1.06
C PRO A 302 -31.73 10.39 -0.11
N ALA A 303 -31.54 10.87 -1.34
CA ALA A 303 -32.02 10.22 -2.55
C ALA A 303 -31.07 9.12 -3.08
N LYS A 304 -29.90 8.95 -2.47
CA LYS A 304 -28.85 8.02 -2.93
C LYS A 304 -28.47 8.22 -4.41
N ALA A 305 -28.57 9.46 -4.88
CA ALA A 305 -28.25 9.86 -6.25
C ALA A 305 -26.74 9.93 -6.51
N ILE A 306 -25.94 10.08 -5.45
CA ILE A 306 -24.48 10.25 -5.50
C ILE A 306 -23.81 8.89 -5.20
N VAL A 307 -22.79 8.56 -5.99
CA VAL A 307 -21.99 7.34 -5.79
C VAL A 307 -20.51 7.66 -5.77
N LEU A 308 -19.72 6.81 -5.12
CA LEU A 308 -18.27 6.80 -5.29
C LEU A 308 -17.93 6.00 -6.54
N ARG A 309 -17.00 6.50 -7.35
CA ARG A 309 -16.46 5.74 -8.47
C ARG A 309 -15.68 4.53 -7.95
N LYS A 310 -15.75 3.41 -8.69
CA LYS A 310 -14.96 2.22 -8.40
C LYS A 310 -13.47 2.55 -8.15
N PRO A 311 -12.74 1.80 -7.31
CA PRO A 311 -13.12 0.50 -6.72
C PRO A 311 -13.80 0.61 -5.36
N TYR A 312 -14.13 1.79 -4.86
CA TYR A 312 -14.58 2.04 -3.48
C TYR A 312 -16.08 2.38 -3.40
N ASP A 313 -16.89 1.72 -4.20
CA ASP A 313 -18.34 1.92 -4.20
C ASP A 313 -19.02 1.28 -2.98
N ARG A 314 -20.33 1.53 -2.86
CA ARG A 314 -21.16 0.96 -1.78
C ARG A 314 -21.13 -0.58 -1.75
N ARG A 315 -21.02 -1.23 -2.91
CA ARG A 315 -21.01 -2.69 -3.01
C ARG A 315 -19.86 -3.31 -2.26
N GLN A 316 -18.67 -2.66 -2.30
CA GLN A 316 -17.52 -3.18 -1.57
C GLN A 316 -17.79 -3.29 -0.06
N VAL A 317 -18.41 -2.27 0.55
CA VAL A 317 -18.74 -2.31 1.99
C VAL A 317 -19.78 -3.40 2.28
N ASN A 318 -20.78 -3.57 1.41
CA ASN A 318 -21.77 -4.63 1.55
C ASN A 318 -21.15 -6.02 1.36
N ASP A 319 -20.33 -6.20 0.33
CA ASP A 319 -19.67 -7.49 0.05
C ASP A 319 -18.76 -7.90 1.22
N GLU A 320 -18.01 -6.96 1.82
CA GLU A 320 -17.20 -7.19 3.02
C GLU A 320 -18.07 -7.50 4.24
N LEU A 321 -19.20 -6.80 4.40
CA LEU A 321 -20.14 -7.04 5.48
C LEU A 321 -20.76 -8.44 5.35
N ASP A 322 -21.27 -8.81 4.17
CA ASP A 322 -21.84 -10.14 3.88
C ASP A 322 -20.82 -11.25 4.11
N HIS A 323 -19.57 -11.00 3.75
CA HIS A 323 -18.49 -11.93 3.97
C HIS A 323 -18.24 -12.17 5.47
N VAL A 324 -18.08 -11.08 6.24
CA VAL A 324 -17.88 -11.11 7.69
C VAL A 324 -19.04 -11.85 8.39
N ILE A 325 -20.27 -11.60 7.98
CA ILE A 325 -21.44 -12.24 8.55
C ILE A 325 -21.43 -13.76 8.30
N LYS A 326 -21.11 -14.19 7.08
CA LYS A 326 -21.00 -15.61 6.75
C LYS A 326 -19.95 -16.33 7.60
N LEU A 327 -18.82 -15.68 7.86
CA LEU A 327 -17.74 -16.25 8.66
C LEU A 327 -18.11 -16.37 10.15
N THR A 328 -18.98 -15.50 10.67
CA THR A 328 -19.34 -15.46 12.10
C THR A 328 -20.61 -16.25 12.42
N ALA A 329 -21.41 -16.65 11.42
CA ALA A 329 -22.64 -17.43 11.62
C ALA A 329 -22.41 -18.77 12.33
N GLU A 330 -21.19 -19.30 12.34
CA GLU A 330 -20.82 -20.57 13.00
C GLU A 330 -20.51 -20.41 14.50
N SER A 331 -20.37 -19.17 15.02
CA SER A 331 -19.99 -18.90 16.40
C SER A 331 -21.22 -18.75 17.32
N LYS A 332 -21.92 -19.84 17.59
CA LYS A 332 -23.22 -19.85 18.32
C LYS A 332 -23.18 -19.34 19.77
N ASN A 333 -22.03 -19.20 20.42
CA ASN A 333 -21.97 -18.95 21.88
C ASN A 333 -21.44 -17.58 22.29
N LYS A 334 -21.22 -16.63 21.37
CA LYS A 334 -20.66 -15.32 21.67
C LYS A 334 -21.41 -14.22 20.94
N PRO A 335 -21.47 -12.97 21.51
CA PRO A 335 -22.17 -11.89 20.81
C PRO A 335 -21.47 -11.60 19.48
N LEU A 336 -22.24 -11.45 18.41
CA LEU A 336 -21.73 -10.98 17.12
C LEU A 336 -21.61 -9.46 17.18
N ILE A 337 -20.38 -8.96 17.14
CA ILE A 337 -20.08 -7.53 17.10
C ILE A 337 -19.36 -7.20 15.79
N ILE A 338 -19.88 -6.20 15.07
CA ILE A 338 -19.31 -5.77 13.78
C ILE A 338 -18.71 -4.36 13.93
N GLY A 339 -17.44 -4.22 13.55
CA GLY A 339 -16.72 -2.95 13.56
C GLY A 339 -16.36 -2.44 12.16
N PHE A 340 -16.89 -1.27 11.77
CA PHE A 340 -16.44 -0.57 10.58
C PHE A 340 -15.23 0.29 10.93
N CYS A 341 -14.05 -0.09 10.43
CA CYS A 341 -12.79 0.51 10.84
C CYS A 341 -12.08 1.21 9.70
N CYS A 342 -11.63 2.46 9.93
CA CYS A 342 -10.84 3.22 8.97
C CYS A 342 -9.50 2.54 8.70
N GLN A 343 -9.24 2.18 7.45
CA GLN A 343 -7.98 1.55 7.05
C GLN A 343 -6.76 2.44 7.37
N TYR A 344 -6.85 3.74 7.11
CA TYR A 344 -5.76 4.66 7.42
C TYR A 344 -5.46 4.75 8.92
N GLY A 345 -6.50 4.81 9.76
CA GLY A 345 -6.33 4.79 11.22
C GLY A 345 -5.77 3.47 11.72
N LEU A 346 -6.23 2.34 11.18
CA LEU A 346 -5.75 1.01 11.54
C LEU A 346 -4.27 0.80 11.22
N TYR A 347 -3.85 1.18 10.02
CA TYR A 347 -2.46 0.97 9.57
C TYR A 347 -1.50 2.03 10.12
N GLY A 348 -1.91 3.28 10.16
CA GLY A 348 -1.05 4.38 10.58
C GLY A 348 -0.71 4.37 12.08
N THR A 349 -1.58 3.81 12.91
CA THR A 349 -1.41 3.80 14.38
C THR A 349 -0.96 2.46 14.95
N GLY A 350 -0.83 1.41 14.13
CA GLY A 350 -0.61 0.04 14.62
C GLY A 350 -1.78 -0.50 15.46
N ALA A 351 -2.90 0.23 15.51
CA ALA A 351 -4.08 -0.12 16.31
C ALA A 351 -4.71 -1.44 15.83
N LEU A 352 -4.50 -1.82 14.57
CA LEU A 352 -4.96 -3.10 14.03
C LEU A 352 -4.43 -4.28 14.85
N ALA A 353 -3.13 -4.31 15.13
CA ALA A 353 -2.54 -5.39 15.91
C ALA A 353 -3.08 -5.45 17.33
N ASN A 354 -3.42 -4.29 17.92
CA ASN A 354 -3.98 -4.20 19.27
C ASN A 354 -5.46 -4.57 19.29
N LEU A 355 -6.24 -4.12 18.30
CA LEU A 355 -7.64 -4.53 18.14
C LEU A 355 -7.77 -6.03 17.88
N TRP A 356 -6.87 -6.62 17.09
CA TRP A 356 -6.89 -8.06 16.80
C TRP A 356 -6.38 -8.91 17.97
N ARG A 357 -5.41 -8.44 18.75
CA ARG A 357 -4.98 -9.12 19.99
C ARG A 357 -6.06 -9.07 21.07
N GLY A 358 -6.90 -8.04 21.09
CA GLY A 358 -8.06 -7.89 21.99
C GLY A 358 -9.34 -8.50 21.42
N ALA A 359 -9.40 -8.88 20.16
CA ALA A 359 -10.57 -9.49 19.55
C ALA A 359 -10.83 -10.85 20.18
N LYS A 360 -11.46 -10.82 21.36
CA LYS A 360 -12.13 -11.99 21.92
C LYS A 360 -13.13 -12.47 20.87
N ALA A 361 -13.26 -13.77 20.72
CA ALA A 361 -14.14 -14.39 19.74
C ALA A 361 -15.54 -13.74 19.74
N GLY A 362 -16.03 -13.35 18.56
CA GLY A 362 -17.29 -12.67 18.34
C GLY A 362 -17.20 -11.27 17.75
N VAL A 363 -16.00 -10.67 17.70
CA VAL A 363 -15.78 -9.37 17.04
C VAL A 363 -15.25 -9.58 15.63
N SER A 364 -15.90 -8.93 14.66
CA SER A 364 -15.50 -8.95 13.26
C SER A 364 -15.32 -7.54 12.72
N ILE A 365 -14.24 -7.31 11.98
CA ILE A 365 -13.89 -5.99 11.45
C ILE A 365 -14.14 -5.93 9.95
N VAL A 366 -14.92 -4.93 9.54
CA VAL A 366 -15.13 -4.53 8.16
C VAL A 366 -14.21 -3.33 7.88
N PRO A 367 -13.10 -3.53 7.16
CA PRO A 367 -12.19 -2.45 6.85
C PRO A 367 -12.81 -1.52 5.80
N VAL A 368 -12.87 -0.23 6.09
CA VAL A 368 -13.34 0.80 5.17
C VAL A 368 -12.25 1.82 4.91
N LEU A 369 -12.14 2.32 3.68
CA LEU A 369 -11.13 3.32 3.34
C LEU A 369 -11.22 4.56 4.24
N CYS A 370 -12.45 4.98 4.56
CA CYS A 370 -12.73 6.06 5.51
C CYS A 370 -14.11 5.84 6.12
N VAL A 371 -14.24 6.00 7.43
CA VAL A 371 -15.53 5.84 8.13
C VAL A 371 -16.60 6.85 7.69
N ALA A 372 -16.20 7.94 7.05
CA ALA A 372 -17.13 8.88 6.41
C ALA A 372 -18.06 8.19 5.38
N LYS A 373 -17.62 7.08 4.78
CA LYS A 373 -18.35 6.30 3.78
C LYS A 373 -19.37 5.33 4.38
N VAL A 374 -19.28 5.05 5.67
CA VAL A 374 -20.23 4.15 6.34
C VAL A 374 -21.59 4.84 6.41
N GLU A 375 -22.56 4.36 5.64
CA GLU A 375 -23.91 4.87 5.59
C GLU A 375 -24.74 4.34 6.75
N ALA A 376 -25.85 5.01 7.07
CA ALA A 376 -26.84 4.48 8.01
C ALA A 376 -27.36 3.10 7.60
N SER A 377 -27.54 2.87 6.29
CA SER A 377 -27.93 1.57 5.74
C SER A 377 -26.95 0.46 6.08
N HIS A 378 -25.63 0.69 6.01
CA HIS A 378 -24.63 -0.32 6.38
C HIS A 378 -24.72 -0.72 7.85
N ILE A 379 -24.95 0.27 8.74
CA ILE A 379 -25.10 0.05 10.17
C ILE A 379 -26.38 -0.77 10.45
N LEU A 380 -27.50 -0.38 9.84
CA LEU A 380 -28.78 -1.08 9.99
C LEU A 380 -28.74 -2.49 9.41
N SER A 381 -28.11 -2.67 8.23
CA SER A 381 -27.91 -4.01 7.65
C SER A 381 -27.07 -4.91 8.55
N ALA A 382 -26.08 -4.38 9.27
CA ALA A 382 -25.35 -5.18 10.24
C ALA A 382 -26.25 -5.70 11.37
N PHE A 383 -27.19 -4.89 11.89
CA PHE A 383 -28.16 -5.33 12.88
C PHE A 383 -29.20 -6.29 12.27
N GLU A 384 -29.71 -6.01 11.06
CA GLU A 384 -30.64 -6.85 10.33
C GLU A 384 -30.12 -8.27 10.13
N THR A 385 -28.81 -8.40 9.91
CA THR A 385 -28.14 -9.69 9.71
C THR A 385 -27.72 -10.37 11.01
N GLY A 386 -28.09 -9.81 12.17
CA GLY A 386 -27.94 -10.44 13.47
C GLY A 386 -26.79 -9.93 14.34
N ALA A 387 -26.14 -8.82 13.98
CA ALA A 387 -25.17 -8.21 14.88
C ALA A 387 -25.85 -7.75 16.18
N GLU A 388 -25.29 -8.12 17.31
CA GLU A 388 -25.74 -7.72 18.64
C GLU A 388 -25.15 -6.38 19.08
N GLY A 389 -24.02 -6.01 18.48
CA GLY A 389 -23.37 -4.71 18.64
C GLY A 389 -22.66 -4.26 17.38
N VAL A 390 -22.62 -2.95 17.14
CA VAL A 390 -21.91 -2.35 16.03
C VAL A 390 -21.07 -1.20 16.52
N PHE A 391 -19.83 -1.07 16.03
CA PHE A 391 -19.02 0.10 16.30
C PHE A 391 -18.40 0.67 15.03
N ILE A 392 -18.09 1.97 15.08
CA ILE A 392 -17.38 2.68 14.00
C ILE A 392 -16.09 3.24 14.58
N ALA A 393 -14.95 2.82 14.06
CA ALA A 393 -13.64 3.23 14.54
C ALA A 393 -12.91 4.10 13.52
N GLY A 394 -12.79 5.39 13.82
CA GLY A 394 -12.20 6.43 12.95
C GLY A 394 -10.90 7.01 13.50
N CYS A 395 -10.24 7.89 12.71
CA CYS A 395 -8.98 8.53 13.09
C CYS A 395 -9.11 9.59 14.19
N GLY A 396 -10.35 10.00 14.54
CA GLY A 396 -10.59 11.09 15.50
C GLY A 396 -10.24 12.48 14.95
N GLU A 397 -9.80 13.36 15.82
CA GLU A 397 -9.47 14.75 15.48
C GLU A 397 -8.26 14.90 14.54
N GLN A 398 -7.37 13.92 14.54
CA GLN A 398 -6.19 13.90 13.66
C GLN A 398 -6.51 13.39 12.24
N CYS A 399 -7.79 13.27 11.89
CA CYS A 399 -8.17 12.83 10.56
C CYS A 399 -7.72 13.83 9.49
N ALA A 400 -6.98 13.36 8.49
CA ALA A 400 -6.57 14.17 7.34
C ALA A 400 -7.77 14.69 6.49
N ARG A 401 -8.99 14.20 6.76
CA ARG A 401 -10.22 14.60 6.09
C ARG A 401 -11.09 15.38 7.06
N GLU A 402 -11.26 16.65 6.77
CA GLU A 402 -12.04 17.57 7.61
C GLU A 402 -13.47 17.10 7.85
N ASN A 403 -13.99 17.41 9.03
CA ASN A 403 -15.37 17.14 9.46
C ASN A 403 -15.84 15.67 9.39
N THR A 404 -14.95 14.69 9.15
CA THR A 404 -15.31 13.28 9.10
C THR A 404 -15.93 12.81 10.42
N THR A 405 -15.28 13.11 11.54
CA THR A 405 -15.73 12.71 12.88
C THR A 405 -17.11 13.30 13.21
N TYR A 406 -17.31 14.59 12.90
CA TYR A 406 -18.60 15.25 13.10
C TYR A 406 -19.74 14.55 12.35
N TRP A 407 -19.57 14.28 11.05
CA TRP A 407 -20.62 13.64 10.25
C TRP A 407 -20.90 12.20 10.68
N VAL A 408 -19.87 11.44 11.08
CA VAL A 408 -20.05 10.10 11.64
C VAL A 408 -20.86 10.14 12.93
N GLN A 409 -20.53 11.04 13.85
CA GLN A 409 -21.27 11.20 15.12
C GLN A 409 -22.74 11.58 14.88
N GLN A 410 -23.01 12.52 13.97
CA GLN A 410 -24.38 12.92 13.62
C GLN A 410 -25.18 11.74 13.03
N ARG A 411 -24.55 10.92 12.21
CA ARG A 411 -25.17 9.74 11.61
C ARG A 411 -25.46 8.67 12.66
N VAL A 412 -24.50 8.39 13.52
CA VAL A 412 -24.66 7.45 14.63
C VAL A 412 -25.77 7.88 15.55
N ALA A 413 -25.86 9.18 15.90
CA ALA A 413 -26.95 9.71 16.73
C ALA A 413 -28.33 9.45 16.09
N LYS A 414 -28.46 9.68 14.77
CA LYS A 414 -29.70 9.37 14.03
C LYS A 414 -30.05 7.89 14.07
N VAL A 415 -29.06 7.02 13.85
CA VAL A 415 -29.29 5.57 13.87
C VAL A 415 -29.65 5.08 15.26
N ARG A 416 -29.00 5.59 16.32
CA ARG A 416 -29.38 5.30 17.72
C ARG A 416 -30.84 5.61 18.01
N ASN A 417 -31.33 6.76 17.52
CA ASN A 417 -32.75 7.11 17.64
C ASN A 417 -33.67 6.09 16.93
N VAL A 418 -33.26 5.62 15.75
CA VAL A 418 -34.02 4.56 15.02
C VAL A 418 -34.00 3.25 15.82
N LEU A 419 -32.85 2.83 16.34
CA LEU A 419 -32.73 1.62 17.16
C LEU A 419 -33.66 1.69 18.38
N ALA A 420 -33.67 2.82 19.10
CA ALA A 420 -34.54 3.02 20.26
C ALA A 420 -36.04 2.92 19.88
N GLN A 421 -36.45 3.43 18.70
CA GLN A 421 -37.82 3.36 18.23
C GLN A 421 -38.27 1.92 17.91
N ILE A 422 -37.36 1.04 17.52
CA ILE A 422 -37.65 -0.37 17.24
C ILE A 422 -37.39 -1.29 18.46
N GLY A 423 -37.09 -0.69 19.65
CA GLY A 423 -36.90 -1.42 20.88
C GLY A 423 -35.52 -2.02 21.07
N LEU A 424 -34.53 -1.59 20.31
CA LEU A 424 -33.11 -1.95 20.52
C LEU A 424 -32.40 -0.87 21.34
N GLU A 425 -31.55 -1.29 22.26
CA GLU A 425 -30.78 -0.40 23.12
C GLU A 425 -29.78 0.43 22.26
N SER A 426 -29.79 1.74 22.47
CA SER A 426 -28.93 2.69 21.75
C SER A 426 -27.42 2.43 21.98
N GLU A 427 -27.10 1.81 23.09
CA GLU A 427 -25.75 1.42 23.55
C GLU A 427 -25.14 0.33 22.64
N ARG A 428 -25.93 -0.38 21.88
CA ARG A 428 -25.45 -1.37 20.88
C ARG A 428 -24.66 -0.76 19.72
N LEU A 429 -24.71 0.57 19.59
CA LEU A 429 -23.96 1.28 18.54
C LEU A 429 -22.97 2.28 19.18
N GLN A 430 -21.68 2.14 18.91
CA GLN A 430 -20.61 3.00 19.48
C GLN A 430 -19.72 3.60 18.39
N VAL A 431 -19.01 4.69 18.76
CA VAL A 431 -17.97 5.32 17.93
C VAL A 431 -16.68 5.34 18.72
N PHE A 432 -15.62 4.78 18.15
CA PHE A 432 -14.28 4.75 18.74
C PHE A 432 -13.31 5.62 17.96
N THR A 433 -12.28 6.11 18.63
CA THR A 433 -11.18 6.84 18.04
C THR A 433 -9.93 5.95 18.03
N LEU A 434 -9.33 5.75 16.86
CA LEU A 434 -8.12 4.96 16.69
C LEU A 434 -6.83 5.77 16.93
N GLY A 435 -6.94 7.07 17.26
CA GLY A 435 -5.80 7.95 17.51
C GLY A 435 -5.11 7.66 18.84
N THR A 436 -3.79 7.85 18.87
CA THR A 436 -2.93 7.56 20.03
C THR A 436 -3.07 8.55 21.20
N THR A 437 -3.80 9.65 21.01
CA THR A 437 -3.86 10.77 21.99
C THR A 437 -5.02 10.68 22.98
N THR A 438 -6.01 9.82 22.76
CA THR A 438 -7.28 9.86 23.53
C THR A 438 -7.70 8.56 24.20
N GLY A 439 -6.88 7.53 24.21
CA GLY A 439 -7.22 6.26 24.86
C GLY A 439 -6.58 5.03 24.23
N ASN A 440 -6.81 3.88 24.84
CA ASN A 440 -6.41 2.58 24.29
C ASN A 440 -7.63 1.98 23.58
N PRO A 441 -7.65 1.93 22.23
CA PRO A 441 -8.78 1.39 21.48
C PRO A 441 -9.14 -0.06 21.86
N ALA A 442 -8.18 -0.85 22.32
CA ALA A 442 -8.42 -2.22 22.77
C ALA A 442 -9.22 -2.28 24.07
N GLU A 443 -8.94 -1.38 25.02
CA GLU A 443 -9.71 -1.29 26.28
C GLU A 443 -11.14 -0.79 26.04
N GLU A 444 -11.33 0.15 25.11
CA GLU A 444 -12.67 0.61 24.74
C GLU A 444 -13.47 -0.51 24.07
N LEU A 445 -12.83 -1.30 23.19
CA LEU A 445 -13.46 -2.45 22.59
C LEU A 445 -13.82 -3.53 23.62
N ASP A 446 -12.93 -3.82 24.56
CA ASP A 446 -13.19 -4.80 25.64
C ASP A 446 -14.40 -4.38 26.49
N LYS A 447 -14.49 -3.12 26.88
CA LYS A 447 -15.63 -2.57 27.61
C LYS A 447 -16.93 -2.69 26.79
N PHE A 448 -16.85 -2.42 25.49
CA PHE A 448 -18.00 -2.56 24.60
C PHE A 448 -18.46 -4.02 24.46
N VAL A 449 -17.53 -4.97 24.32
CA VAL A 449 -17.85 -6.41 24.30
C VAL A 449 -18.52 -6.86 25.60
N GLU A 450 -18.04 -6.40 26.75
CA GLU A 450 -18.65 -6.69 28.06
C GLU A 450 -20.07 -6.11 28.16
N GLN A 451 -20.25 -4.87 27.69
CA GLN A 451 -21.55 -4.20 27.66
C GLN A 451 -22.58 -4.96 26.80
N ILE A 452 -22.21 -5.36 25.58
CA ILE A 452 -23.08 -6.13 24.69
C ILE A 452 -23.41 -7.51 25.28
N SER A 453 -22.43 -8.15 25.92
CA SER A 453 -22.64 -9.44 26.60
C SER A 453 -23.65 -9.32 27.76
N ALA A 454 -23.59 -8.23 28.53
CA ALA A 454 -24.54 -7.96 29.60
C ALA A 454 -25.97 -7.70 29.09
N ILE A 455 -26.12 -6.92 28.00
CA ILE A 455 -27.40 -6.66 27.34
C ILE A 455 -28.01 -7.98 26.82
N ARG A 456 -27.21 -8.84 26.20
CA ARG A 456 -27.65 -10.17 25.75
C ARG A 456 -28.18 -11.04 26.87
N LEU A 457 -27.46 -11.12 28.00
CA LEU A 457 -27.88 -11.89 29.17
C LEU A 457 -29.19 -11.37 29.73
N ALA A 458 -29.36 -10.05 29.82
CA ALA A 458 -30.61 -9.45 30.30
C ALA A 458 -31.81 -9.80 29.39
N SER A 459 -31.62 -9.80 28.06
CA SER A 459 -32.70 -10.16 27.12
C SER A 459 -33.06 -11.64 27.16
N VAL A 460 -32.10 -12.54 27.40
CA VAL A 460 -32.37 -13.98 27.56
C VAL A 460 -33.21 -14.22 28.84
N ILE A 461 -32.80 -13.62 29.98
CA ILE A 461 -33.52 -13.74 31.26
C ILE A 461 -34.94 -13.18 31.16
N MET A 462 -35.13 -12.04 30.47
CA MET A 462 -36.47 -11.44 30.27
C MET A 462 -37.33 -12.24 29.30
N GLY A 463 -36.72 -12.98 28.36
CA GLY A 463 -37.43 -13.88 27.44
C GLY A 463 -37.91 -15.16 28.11
N GLU A 464 -37.15 -15.71 29.04
CA GLU A 464 -37.53 -16.88 29.85
C GLU A 464 -38.66 -16.60 30.87
N VAL A 465 -38.77 -15.35 31.31
CA VAL A 465 -39.84 -14.90 32.23
C VAL A 465 -41.19 -14.67 31.52
N LYS A 466 -41.18 -14.59 30.17
CA LYS A 466 -42.39 -14.38 29.34
C LYS A 466 -42.88 -15.65 28.63
N SER A 467 -42.18 -16.75 28.76
CA SER A 467 -42.58 -18.08 28.26
C SER A 467 -43.11 -18.95 29.41
#